data_2a96df2c3b55b7e5183e8f5940e3af05
#
_entry.id   2a96df2c3b55b7e5183e8f5940e3af05
#
_cell.length_a   1.000
_cell.length_b   1.000
_cell.length_c   1.000
_cell.angle_alpha   90.00
_cell.angle_beta   90.00
_cell.angle_gamma   90.00
#
_symmetry.space_group_name_H-M   'P 1'
#
loop_
_entity.id
_entity.type
_entity.pdbx_description
1 polymer ?
#
loop_
_entity_poly.entity_id
_entity_poly.type
_entity_poly.pdbx_seq_one_letter_code
_entity_poly.pdbx_strand_id
1 'polypeptide(L)'
;MDDFGAIAAAYDYQPTLFDFAEKPLRLIPSKKWDSFRFIDLFAGIGGIRLGFESVGGKCVFSSEWDEQAAKTYEVNFGEKPAGDITKIDETGIPNFDVLLAGFPCQPFSIIGDKEGFGHETQGTLFFDIERILAEKRPSAFMLENVRNLTAHDKGNTFKVILKRLETLGYNVHAKVLNALDFGVPQKRERIFIIGFLDKVDFNFPQPIPHSERLSLVDILEDEAELDEKLWVRECIKNSRIERMKKTIERPYITHENVAGSVTPHHFSCALRAGASANYILINNERRPSEREMLRLQGFPDTFKIVVPYTSIKKQTGNSVAVPVIKAVASEMIKALKVHERRMDNDGKQRTSKSRPRYAHPQVKGAFLQTNSDCRDSVSR
;
A
#
# COMPACT_ATOMS: atom_id res chain seq x y z
N MET A 1 -14.92 -19.96 35.49
CA MET A 1 -16.00 -19.62 34.56
C MET A 1 -16.15 -18.12 34.66
N ASP A 2 -16.09 -17.41 33.54
CA ASP A 2 -16.42 -15.98 33.33
C ASP A 2 -15.32 -14.98 33.02
N ASP A 3 -14.29 -15.42 32.26
CA ASP A 3 -13.39 -14.41 31.64
C ASP A 3 -13.33 -14.49 30.10
N PHE A 4 -14.09 -15.41 29.51
CA PHE A 4 -14.18 -15.56 28.04
C PHE A 4 -15.19 -14.61 27.36
N GLY A 5 -16.10 -14.01 28.15
CA GLY A 5 -17.14 -13.12 27.62
C GLY A 5 -16.63 -11.71 27.26
N ALA A 6 -15.61 -11.21 27.94
CA ALA A 6 -15.12 -9.83 27.74
C ALA A 6 -14.22 -9.68 26.51
N ILE A 7 -13.52 -10.74 26.11
CA ILE A 7 -12.61 -10.69 24.94
C ILE A 7 -13.39 -10.87 23.62
N ALA A 8 -14.45 -11.69 23.63
CA ALA A 8 -15.33 -11.84 22.47
C ALA A 8 -16.09 -10.54 22.13
N ALA A 9 -16.47 -9.75 23.13
CA ALA A 9 -17.16 -8.48 22.93
C ALA A 9 -16.30 -7.39 22.29
N ALA A 10 -14.96 -7.44 22.42
CA ALA A 10 -14.06 -6.46 21.83
C ALA A 10 -13.82 -6.71 20.30
N TYR A 11 -14.09 -7.92 19.84
CA TYR A 11 -13.87 -8.29 18.42
C TYR A 11 -15.15 -8.39 17.59
N ASP A 12 -16.32 -8.28 18.21
CA ASP A 12 -17.61 -8.40 17.53
C ASP A 12 -18.22 -7.03 17.17
N TYR A 13 -17.42 -5.94 17.25
CA TYR A 13 -17.83 -4.66 16.71
C TYR A 13 -17.84 -4.75 15.18
N GLN A 14 -18.99 -5.12 14.65
CA GLN A 14 -19.34 -4.95 13.25
C GLN A 14 -19.93 -3.55 13.12
N PRO A 15 -19.16 -2.55 12.60
CA PRO A 15 -19.74 -1.23 12.37
C PRO A 15 -20.93 -1.40 11.43
N THR A 16 -22.10 -0.97 11.87
CA THR A 16 -23.31 -0.98 11.06
C THR A 16 -23.21 0.12 9.99
N LEU A 17 -23.99 -0.01 8.93
CA LEU A 17 -24.06 1.03 7.88
C LEU A 17 -24.40 2.42 8.47
N PHE A 18 -25.09 2.46 9.63
CA PHE A 18 -25.47 3.67 10.34
C PHE A 18 -24.33 4.31 11.12
N ASP A 19 -23.37 3.53 11.62
CA ASP A 19 -22.22 4.08 12.36
C ASP A 19 -21.30 4.94 11.47
N PHE A 20 -21.36 4.72 10.14
CA PHE A 20 -20.61 5.50 9.16
C PHE A 20 -21.42 6.63 8.51
N ALA A 21 -22.77 6.58 8.58
CA ALA A 21 -23.66 7.55 7.94
C ALA A 21 -23.73 8.89 8.69
N GLU A 22 -23.39 8.93 9.97
CA GLU A 22 -23.52 10.14 10.81
C GLU A 22 -22.26 11.01 10.88
N LYS A 23 -21.09 10.53 10.40
CA LYS A 23 -19.93 11.44 10.24
C LYS A 23 -20.19 12.33 9.03
N PRO A 24 -20.32 13.66 9.18
CA PRO A 24 -20.58 14.54 8.06
C PRO A 24 -19.49 14.33 7.02
N LEU A 25 -19.90 14.04 5.75
CA LEU A 25 -19.02 14.08 4.61
C LEU A 25 -18.27 15.40 4.68
N ARG A 26 -16.98 15.38 5.05
CA ARG A 26 -16.14 16.55 4.97
C ARG A 26 -16.16 16.97 3.51
N LEU A 27 -16.82 18.08 3.21
CA LEU A 27 -16.68 18.77 1.94
C LEU A 27 -15.19 19.12 1.81
N ILE A 28 -14.45 18.27 1.09
CA ILE A 28 -13.04 18.50 0.80
C ILE A 28 -13.03 19.59 -0.26
N PRO A 29 -12.39 20.76 0.01
CA PRO A 29 -12.24 21.79 -1.01
C PRO A 29 -11.63 21.20 -2.28
N SER A 30 -11.99 21.71 -3.45
CA SER A 30 -11.45 21.27 -4.74
C SER A 30 -9.94 21.09 -4.65
N LYS A 31 -9.46 19.84 -4.79
CA LYS A 31 -8.05 19.49 -4.60
C LYS A 31 -7.36 19.56 -5.94
N LYS A 32 -6.33 20.38 -6.02
CA LYS A 32 -5.37 20.26 -7.11
C LYS A 32 -4.50 19.05 -6.83
N TRP A 33 -4.80 17.90 -7.43
CA TRP A 33 -3.99 16.68 -7.33
C TRP A 33 -2.57 16.82 -7.91
N ASP A 34 -2.13 18.05 -8.16
CA ASP A 34 -0.73 18.37 -8.48
C ASP A 34 0.18 18.36 -7.24
N SER A 35 -0.42 18.56 -6.06
CA SER A 35 0.25 18.41 -4.76
C SER A 35 -0.77 17.89 -3.76
N PHE A 36 -0.61 16.64 -3.32
CA PHE A 36 -1.49 15.96 -2.37
C PHE A 36 -0.66 15.41 -1.20
N ARG A 37 -1.32 15.14 -0.08
CA ARG A 37 -0.69 14.59 1.13
C ARG A 37 -0.98 13.11 1.23
N PHE A 38 0.01 12.34 1.62
CA PHE A 38 -0.17 10.92 1.89
C PHE A 38 0.51 10.49 3.19
N ILE A 39 0.08 9.35 3.71
CA ILE A 39 0.77 8.62 4.78
C ILE A 39 1.30 7.30 4.24
N ASP A 40 2.44 6.83 4.80
CA ASP A 40 3.12 5.59 4.39
C ASP A 40 3.21 4.65 5.61
N LEU A 41 2.36 3.64 5.64
CA LEU A 41 2.29 2.65 6.71
C LEU A 41 3.10 1.41 6.36
N PHE A 42 3.80 0.84 7.34
CA PHE A 42 4.75 -0.26 7.12
C PHE A 42 5.80 0.13 6.08
N ALA A 43 6.31 1.35 6.23
CA ALA A 43 7.05 2.09 5.20
C ALA A 43 8.33 1.38 4.73
N GLY A 44 8.89 0.46 5.52
CA GLY A 44 10.14 -0.21 5.19
C GLY A 44 11.26 0.80 4.96
N ILE A 45 11.83 0.76 3.77
CA ILE A 45 12.84 1.73 3.34
C ILE A 45 12.29 2.81 2.38
N GLY A 46 10.96 2.99 2.33
CA GLY A 46 10.31 4.07 1.60
C GLY A 46 10.11 3.83 0.09
N GLY A 47 10.07 2.58 -0.36
CA GLY A 47 9.85 2.28 -1.78
C GLY A 47 8.49 2.76 -2.30
N ILE A 48 7.44 2.67 -1.49
CA ILE A 48 6.11 3.20 -1.84
C ILE A 48 6.15 4.73 -1.87
N ARG A 49 6.76 5.35 -0.86
CA ARG A 49 6.96 6.80 -0.78
C ARG A 49 7.61 7.36 -2.03
N LEU A 50 8.74 6.78 -2.49
CA LEU A 50 9.44 7.22 -3.70
C LEU A 50 8.52 7.26 -4.93
N GLY A 51 7.67 6.23 -5.08
CA GLY A 51 6.72 6.19 -6.18
C GLY A 51 5.67 7.31 -6.13
N PHE A 52 5.11 7.60 -4.95
CA PHE A 52 4.10 8.64 -4.79
C PHE A 52 4.66 10.06 -4.77
N GLU A 53 5.86 10.27 -4.22
CA GLU A 53 6.56 11.56 -4.33
C GLU A 53 6.89 11.92 -5.78
N SER A 54 7.21 10.93 -6.62
CA SER A 54 7.49 11.14 -8.05
C SER A 54 6.31 11.68 -8.88
N VAL A 55 5.09 11.62 -8.34
CA VAL A 55 3.86 12.12 -8.97
C VAL A 55 3.25 13.33 -8.24
N GLY A 56 4.02 13.98 -7.37
CA GLY A 56 3.64 15.23 -6.68
C GLY A 56 3.06 15.03 -5.27
N GLY A 57 3.10 13.80 -4.74
CA GLY A 57 2.70 13.52 -3.36
C GLY A 57 3.69 14.07 -2.34
N LYS A 58 3.20 14.45 -1.16
CA LYS A 58 3.99 14.83 0.01
C LYS A 58 3.66 13.88 1.16
N CYS A 59 4.66 13.15 1.67
CA CYS A 59 4.51 12.35 2.88
C CYS A 59 4.32 13.29 4.08
N VAL A 60 3.30 13.03 4.89
CA VAL A 60 3.01 13.81 6.10
C VAL A 60 3.04 12.96 7.37
N PHE A 61 3.13 11.65 7.21
CA PHE A 61 3.27 10.70 8.30
C PHE A 61 3.76 9.35 7.75
N SER A 62 4.64 8.69 8.47
CA SER A 62 5.10 7.34 8.17
C SER A 62 5.21 6.49 9.44
N SER A 63 5.03 5.18 9.32
CA SER A 63 5.27 4.23 10.41
C SER A 63 6.09 3.04 9.92
N GLU A 64 7.10 2.65 10.71
CA GLU A 64 7.94 1.47 10.51
C GLU A 64 8.51 1.01 11.85
N TRP A 65 8.33 -0.26 12.19
CA TRP A 65 8.74 -0.81 13.48
C TRP A 65 10.17 -1.40 13.49
N ASP A 66 10.67 -1.83 12.31
CA ASP A 66 12.04 -2.36 12.18
C ASP A 66 13.04 -1.21 12.26
N GLU A 67 13.82 -1.19 13.35
CA GLU A 67 14.77 -0.11 13.62
C GLU A 67 15.81 0.09 12.51
N GLN A 68 16.25 -1.00 11.84
CA GLN A 68 17.21 -0.91 10.75
C GLN A 68 16.57 -0.33 9.48
N ALA A 69 15.31 -0.66 9.22
CA ALA A 69 14.56 -0.06 8.12
C ALA A 69 14.26 1.41 8.41
N ALA A 70 13.83 1.73 9.63
CA ALA A 70 13.59 3.11 10.07
C ALA A 70 14.85 3.99 9.98
N LYS A 71 16.04 3.44 10.33
CA LYS A 71 17.32 4.14 10.16
C LYS A 71 17.62 4.43 8.69
N THR A 72 17.42 3.45 7.80
CA THR A 72 17.60 3.63 6.36
C THR A 72 16.62 4.67 5.82
N TYR A 73 15.36 4.62 6.25
CA TYR A 73 14.33 5.58 5.90
C TYR A 73 14.71 7.00 6.34
N GLU A 74 15.07 7.20 7.62
CA GLU A 74 15.42 8.50 8.19
C GLU A 74 16.57 9.18 7.42
N VAL A 75 17.63 8.44 7.10
CA VAL A 75 18.79 8.99 6.37
C VAL A 75 18.44 9.40 4.94
N ASN A 76 17.47 8.74 4.31
CA ASN A 76 17.09 9.02 2.93
C ASN A 76 15.98 10.08 2.81
N PHE A 77 15.12 10.22 3.80
CA PHE A 77 13.98 11.14 3.74
C PHE A 77 14.04 12.28 4.76
N GLY A 78 15.02 12.26 5.67
CA GLY A 78 15.23 13.33 6.67
C GLY A 78 14.21 13.32 7.82
N GLU A 79 13.40 12.29 7.94
CA GLU A 79 12.42 12.13 9.02
C GLU A 79 12.36 10.68 9.51
N LYS A 80 12.23 10.49 10.81
CA LYS A 80 12.11 9.18 11.43
C LYS A 80 10.66 8.71 11.41
N PRO A 81 10.38 7.48 10.94
CA PRO A 81 9.04 6.91 11.04
C PRO A 81 8.56 6.81 12.50
N ALA A 82 7.26 6.91 12.71
CA ALA A 82 6.63 6.96 14.04
C ALA A 82 6.65 5.61 14.81
N GLY A 83 7.28 4.56 14.25
CA GLY A 83 7.39 3.26 14.90
C GLY A 83 6.21 2.34 14.64
N ASP A 84 5.82 1.58 15.66
CA ASP A 84 4.79 0.53 15.59
C ASP A 84 3.38 1.13 15.48
N ILE A 85 2.73 0.91 14.35
CA ILE A 85 1.40 1.45 14.05
C ILE A 85 0.32 0.96 15.02
N THR A 86 0.47 -0.21 15.60
CA THR A 86 -0.50 -0.77 16.56
C THR A 86 -0.58 0.04 17.87
N LYS A 87 0.42 0.88 18.14
CA LYS A 87 0.52 1.74 19.32
C LYS A 87 0.17 3.20 19.05
N ILE A 88 -0.19 3.52 17.81
CA ILE A 88 -0.49 4.89 17.40
C ILE A 88 -1.99 5.09 17.35
N ASP A 89 -2.46 6.11 18.04
CA ASP A 89 -3.85 6.57 17.99
C ASP A 89 -4.10 7.22 16.61
N GLU A 90 -5.07 6.70 15.88
CA GLU A 90 -5.45 7.20 14.56
C GLU A 90 -5.91 8.67 14.59
N THR A 91 -6.46 9.15 15.69
CA THR A 91 -6.90 10.56 15.82
C THR A 91 -5.72 11.52 15.78
N GLY A 92 -4.55 11.10 16.29
CA GLY A 92 -3.29 11.84 16.27
C GLY A 92 -2.60 11.91 14.92
N ILE A 93 -2.96 11.06 13.96
CA ILE A 93 -2.38 11.10 12.61
C ILE A 93 -2.83 12.37 11.88
N PRO A 94 -1.92 13.13 11.21
CA PRO A 94 -2.31 14.32 10.44
C PRO A 94 -3.35 14.02 9.37
N ASN A 95 -4.10 15.02 8.93
CA ASN A 95 -5.01 14.85 7.78
C ASN A 95 -4.21 14.63 6.50
N PHE A 96 -4.67 13.69 5.67
CA PHE A 96 -4.04 13.30 4.42
C PHE A 96 -5.10 12.94 3.37
N ASP A 97 -4.66 12.80 2.12
CA ASP A 97 -5.51 12.57 0.96
C ASP A 97 -5.47 11.12 0.49
N VAL A 98 -4.32 10.45 0.68
CA VAL A 98 -4.10 9.06 0.24
C VAL A 98 -3.42 8.27 1.36
N LEU A 99 -3.95 7.07 1.68
CA LEU A 99 -3.29 6.11 2.55
C LEU A 99 -2.52 5.09 1.72
N LEU A 100 -1.25 4.89 2.06
CA LEU A 100 -0.38 3.90 1.44
C LEU A 100 0.04 2.86 2.48
N ALA A 101 0.00 1.56 2.11
CA ALA A 101 0.44 0.50 3.01
C ALA A 101 0.92 -0.74 2.25
N GLY A 102 2.18 -1.12 2.48
CA GLY A 102 2.73 -2.43 2.12
C GLY A 102 2.68 -3.36 3.31
N PHE A 103 1.51 -3.88 3.67
CA PHE A 103 1.33 -4.65 4.90
C PHE A 103 1.79 -6.10 4.75
N PRO A 104 2.34 -6.72 5.82
CA PRO A 104 2.80 -8.10 5.77
C PRO A 104 1.64 -9.10 5.59
N CYS A 105 1.87 -10.10 4.71
CA CYS A 105 0.94 -11.22 4.56
C CYS A 105 1.15 -12.20 5.71
N GLN A 106 0.35 -12.07 6.74
CA GLN A 106 0.33 -13.04 7.81
C GLN A 106 -1.03 -13.70 7.89
N PRO A 107 -1.11 -14.96 8.35
CA PRO A 107 -2.37 -15.66 8.37
C PRO A 107 -3.38 -14.85 9.18
N PHE A 108 -4.46 -14.45 8.53
CA PHE A 108 -5.65 -14.08 9.23
C PHE A 108 -6.13 -15.34 9.96
N SER A 109 -5.85 -15.49 11.23
CA SER A 109 -6.63 -16.36 12.07
C SER A 109 -7.99 -15.69 12.28
N ILE A 110 -8.79 -15.69 11.19
CA ILE A 110 -10.20 -15.37 11.29
C ILE A 110 -10.82 -16.57 11.92
N ILE A 111 -11.08 -16.44 13.23
CA ILE A 111 -12.04 -17.26 13.98
C ILE A 111 -11.92 -18.76 13.69
N GLY A 112 -11.52 -19.48 14.67
CA GLY A 112 -11.78 -20.90 14.74
C GLY A 112 -10.56 -21.75 14.91
N ASP A 113 -10.36 -22.08 16.14
CA ASP A 113 -9.80 -23.30 16.68
C ASP A 113 -8.39 -23.74 16.28
N LYS A 114 -7.59 -23.75 17.31
CA LYS A 114 -6.48 -24.66 17.53
C LYS A 114 -5.16 -24.28 16.88
N GLU A 115 -4.44 -23.39 17.57
CA GLU A 115 -3.08 -23.72 18.04
C GLU A 115 -2.40 -22.45 18.62
N GLY A 116 -2.22 -22.48 19.93
CA GLY A 116 -1.11 -21.84 20.66
C GLY A 116 -1.03 -20.31 20.67
N PHE A 117 -1.37 -19.73 21.80
CA PHE A 117 -1.01 -18.38 22.26
C PHE A 117 0.47 -18.03 21.99
N GLY A 118 0.76 -17.44 20.84
CA GLY A 118 2.13 -17.03 20.50
C GLY A 118 2.27 -16.06 19.35
N HIS A 119 1.21 -15.82 18.54
CA HIS A 119 1.25 -14.96 17.37
C HIS A 119 0.07 -14.01 17.27
N GLU A 120 -0.46 -13.53 18.38
CA GLU A 120 -1.65 -12.66 18.44
C GLU A 120 -1.50 -11.29 17.78
N THR A 121 -0.28 -10.84 17.48
CA THR A 121 -0.05 -9.48 17.01
C THR A 121 0.00 -9.30 15.50
N GLN A 122 0.08 -10.36 14.72
CA GLN A 122 0.45 -10.23 13.31
C GLN A 122 -0.68 -10.37 12.29
N GLY A 123 -1.78 -11.04 12.65
CA GLY A 123 -3.01 -11.07 11.82
C GLY A 123 -3.86 -9.80 11.90
N THR A 124 -3.48 -8.88 12.78
CA THR A 124 -4.23 -7.66 13.11
C THR A 124 -3.86 -6.44 12.27
N LEU A 125 -2.74 -6.44 11.56
CA LEU A 125 -2.21 -5.23 10.90
C LEU A 125 -3.10 -4.67 9.77
N PHE A 126 -3.91 -5.51 9.12
CA PHE A 126 -4.95 -5.02 8.23
C PHE A 126 -6.03 -4.22 8.99
N PHE A 127 -6.35 -4.61 10.22
CA PHE A 127 -7.33 -3.90 11.05
C PHE A 127 -6.81 -2.51 11.48
N ASP A 128 -5.49 -2.34 11.61
CA ASP A 128 -4.89 -1.03 11.81
C ASP A 128 -5.07 -0.11 10.59
N ILE A 129 -4.94 -0.66 9.38
CA ILE A 129 -5.28 0.06 8.16
C ILE A 129 -6.77 0.43 8.15
N GLU A 130 -7.64 -0.53 8.46
CA GLU A 130 -9.10 -0.36 8.47
C GLU A 130 -9.54 0.74 9.44
N ARG A 131 -9.05 0.74 10.72
CA ARG A 131 -9.40 1.79 11.70
C ARG A 131 -8.96 3.18 11.26
N ILE A 132 -7.77 3.29 10.65
CA ILE A 132 -7.27 4.56 10.12
C ILE A 132 -8.12 5.03 8.93
N LEU A 133 -8.50 4.13 8.01
CA LEU A 133 -9.41 4.44 6.91
C LEU A 133 -10.80 4.88 7.42
N ALA A 134 -11.32 4.22 8.45
CA ALA A 134 -12.61 4.55 9.07
C ALA A 134 -12.57 5.94 9.70
N GLU A 135 -11.51 6.28 10.46
CA GLU A 135 -11.38 7.56 11.15
C GLU A 135 -11.07 8.71 10.19
N LYS A 136 -10.08 8.54 9.33
CA LYS A 136 -9.53 9.64 8.50
C LYS A 136 -10.25 9.82 7.18
N ARG A 137 -10.91 8.79 6.65
CA ARG A 137 -11.69 8.86 5.41
C ARG A 137 -10.94 9.54 4.26
N PRO A 138 -9.71 9.11 3.91
CA PRO A 138 -8.97 9.70 2.80
C PRO A 138 -9.70 9.51 1.46
N SER A 139 -9.40 10.34 0.48
CA SER A 139 -10.01 10.25 -0.86
C SER A 139 -9.67 8.94 -1.58
N ALA A 140 -8.49 8.38 -1.29
CA ALA A 140 -8.04 7.12 -1.89
C ALA A 140 -7.07 6.37 -0.96
N PHE A 141 -6.88 5.10 -1.25
CA PHE A 141 -5.80 4.30 -0.67
C PHE A 141 -5.17 3.37 -1.71
N MET A 142 -3.93 2.98 -1.45
CA MET A 142 -3.25 1.89 -2.13
C MET A 142 -2.68 0.92 -1.09
N LEU A 143 -3.07 -0.34 -1.19
CA LEU A 143 -2.51 -1.43 -0.39
C LEU A 143 -1.72 -2.37 -1.30
N GLU A 144 -0.56 -2.82 -0.84
CA GLU A 144 0.28 -3.79 -1.54
C GLU A 144 0.48 -5.03 -0.69
N ASN A 145 0.51 -6.20 -1.35
CA ASN A 145 0.83 -7.45 -0.68
C ASN A 145 1.39 -8.47 -1.67
N VAL A 146 1.90 -9.61 -1.16
CA VAL A 146 2.32 -10.72 -2.01
C VAL A 146 1.14 -11.31 -2.80
N ARG A 147 1.40 -11.76 -4.04
CA ARG A 147 0.36 -12.42 -4.87
C ARG A 147 -0.38 -13.52 -4.13
N ASN A 148 0.31 -14.28 -3.27
CA ASN A 148 -0.27 -15.41 -2.57
C ASN A 148 -1.46 -15.03 -1.65
N LEU A 149 -1.62 -13.76 -1.27
CA LEU A 149 -2.79 -13.27 -0.54
C LEU A 149 -4.10 -13.62 -1.25
N THR A 150 -4.12 -13.60 -2.58
CA THR A 150 -5.32 -13.92 -3.38
C THR A 150 -5.75 -15.38 -3.30
N ALA A 151 -4.81 -16.28 -2.94
CA ALA A 151 -5.07 -17.72 -2.79
C ALA A 151 -5.09 -18.17 -1.32
N HIS A 152 -4.72 -17.30 -0.38
CA HIS A 152 -4.67 -17.62 1.04
C HIS A 152 -6.05 -18.05 1.54
N ASP A 153 -6.09 -19.14 2.32
CA ASP A 153 -7.35 -19.73 2.80
C ASP A 153 -8.40 -19.90 1.68
N LYS A 154 -7.99 -20.53 0.57
CA LYS A 154 -8.84 -20.73 -0.62
C LYS A 154 -9.46 -19.43 -1.16
N GLY A 155 -8.80 -18.30 -0.93
CA GLY A 155 -9.24 -16.95 -1.34
C GLY A 155 -10.17 -16.25 -0.34
N ASN A 156 -10.50 -16.86 0.79
CA ASN A 156 -11.41 -16.27 1.78
C ASN A 156 -10.82 -15.01 2.40
N THR A 157 -9.54 -15.04 2.79
CA THR A 157 -8.83 -13.88 3.35
C THR A 157 -8.95 -12.65 2.45
N PHE A 158 -8.70 -12.84 1.15
CA PHE A 158 -8.77 -11.75 0.18
C PHE A 158 -10.19 -11.20 0.03
N LYS A 159 -11.20 -12.08 -0.02
CA LYS A 159 -12.62 -11.68 -0.08
C LYS A 159 -13.04 -10.87 1.15
N VAL A 160 -12.58 -11.27 2.34
CA VAL A 160 -12.87 -10.53 3.58
C VAL A 160 -12.26 -9.13 3.54
N ILE A 161 -10.98 -9.00 3.13
CA ILE A 161 -10.33 -7.70 2.97
C ILE A 161 -11.14 -6.79 2.05
N LEU A 162 -11.49 -7.28 0.85
CA LEU A 162 -12.25 -6.47 -0.12
C LEU A 162 -13.60 -6.06 0.47
N LYS A 163 -14.33 -7.01 1.07
CA LYS A 163 -15.65 -6.74 1.66
C LYS A 163 -15.61 -5.68 2.77
N ARG A 164 -14.57 -5.73 3.64
CA ARG A 164 -14.41 -4.72 4.71
C ARG A 164 -14.12 -3.34 4.14
N LEU A 165 -13.23 -3.24 3.14
CA LEU A 165 -12.93 -1.97 2.47
C LEU A 165 -14.17 -1.38 1.75
N GLU A 166 -14.97 -2.23 1.10
CA GLU A 166 -16.24 -1.83 0.48
C GLU A 166 -17.26 -1.39 1.54
N THR A 167 -17.32 -2.06 2.71
CA THR A 167 -18.20 -1.68 3.83
C THR A 167 -17.84 -0.30 4.37
N LEU A 168 -16.56 0.10 4.33
CA LEU A 168 -16.13 1.47 4.63
C LEU A 168 -16.56 2.48 3.56
N GLY A 169 -17.25 2.07 2.49
CA GLY A 169 -17.75 2.93 1.42
C GLY A 169 -16.76 3.22 0.30
N TYR A 170 -15.67 2.48 0.21
CA TYR A 170 -14.71 2.64 -0.89
C TYR A 170 -15.10 1.80 -2.11
N ASN A 171 -14.88 2.37 -3.30
CA ASN A 171 -14.92 1.64 -4.56
C ASN A 171 -13.56 0.98 -4.76
N VAL A 172 -13.51 -0.35 -4.70
CA VAL A 172 -12.25 -1.11 -4.60
C VAL A 172 -11.92 -1.80 -5.92
N HIS A 173 -10.66 -1.68 -6.35
CA HIS A 173 -10.08 -2.31 -7.52
C HIS A 173 -8.87 -3.14 -7.09
N ALA A 174 -8.68 -4.32 -7.67
CA ALA A 174 -7.55 -5.17 -7.32
C ALA A 174 -6.95 -5.84 -8.56
N LYS A 175 -5.62 -5.85 -8.66
CA LYS A 175 -4.88 -6.49 -9.77
C LYS A 175 -3.49 -6.93 -9.34
N VAL A 176 -3.07 -8.10 -9.82
CA VAL A 176 -1.68 -8.55 -9.68
C VAL A 176 -0.86 -7.92 -10.81
N LEU A 177 0.25 -7.27 -10.42
CA LEU A 177 1.23 -6.70 -11.35
C LEU A 177 2.58 -7.38 -11.15
N ASN A 178 3.39 -7.46 -12.22
CA ASN A 178 4.72 -8.04 -12.21
C ASN A 178 5.76 -6.96 -12.49
N ALA A 179 6.78 -6.84 -11.66
CA ALA A 179 7.83 -5.83 -11.81
C ALA A 179 8.57 -5.91 -13.14
N LEU A 180 8.70 -7.09 -13.75
CA LEU A 180 9.25 -7.27 -15.10
C LEU A 180 8.53 -6.42 -16.17
N ASP A 181 7.27 -6.13 -15.96
CA ASP A 181 6.45 -5.38 -16.92
C ASP A 181 6.57 -3.87 -16.76
N PHE A 182 7.31 -3.41 -15.74
CA PHE A 182 7.42 -2.00 -15.36
C PHE A 182 8.86 -1.49 -15.24
N GLY A 183 9.81 -2.13 -15.91
CA GLY A 183 11.14 -1.56 -16.15
C GLY A 183 12.28 -2.16 -15.36
N VAL A 184 12.07 -3.02 -14.36
CA VAL A 184 13.16 -3.68 -13.64
C VAL A 184 13.29 -5.16 -14.00
N PRO A 185 14.51 -5.72 -14.15
CA PRO A 185 14.70 -7.13 -14.50
C PRO A 185 14.49 -8.04 -13.27
N GLN A 186 13.30 -7.95 -12.66
CA GLN A 186 12.95 -8.77 -11.52
C GLN A 186 11.53 -9.34 -11.69
N LYS A 187 11.39 -10.67 -11.67
CA LYS A 187 10.09 -11.35 -11.61
C LYS A 187 9.55 -11.26 -10.19
N ARG A 188 8.76 -10.20 -9.94
CA ARG A 188 8.13 -9.93 -8.63
C ARG A 188 6.66 -9.61 -8.84
N GLU A 189 5.80 -10.57 -8.52
CA GLU A 189 4.35 -10.42 -8.63
C GLU A 189 3.77 -9.97 -7.28
N ARG A 190 2.97 -8.90 -7.31
CA ARG A 190 2.31 -8.33 -6.14
C ARG A 190 0.86 -8.01 -6.44
N ILE A 191 -0.02 -8.22 -5.46
CA ILE A 191 -1.39 -7.75 -5.54
C ILE A 191 -1.44 -6.29 -5.09
N PHE A 192 -2.07 -5.45 -5.87
CA PHE A 192 -2.39 -4.07 -5.56
C PHE A 192 -3.88 -3.94 -5.35
N ILE A 193 -4.29 -3.34 -4.23
CA ILE A 193 -5.69 -3.09 -3.88
C ILE A 193 -5.82 -1.57 -3.77
N ILE A 194 -6.61 -0.99 -4.67
CA ILE A 194 -6.80 0.46 -4.79
C ILE A 194 -8.24 0.79 -4.44
N GLY A 195 -8.45 1.75 -3.57
CA GLY A 195 -9.79 2.20 -3.22
C GLY A 195 -9.94 3.71 -3.39
N PHE A 196 -11.12 4.11 -3.84
CA PHE A 196 -11.53 5.50 -3.94
C PHE A 196 -12.81 5.72 -3.16
N LEU A 197 -12.88 6.79 -2.39
CA LEU A 197 -14.09 7.15 -1.63
C LEU A 197 -15.23 7.52 -2.59
N ASP A 198 -14.92 8.25 -3.65
CA ASP A 198 -15.86 8.56 -4.73
C ASP A 198 -15.81 7.48 -5.83
N LYS A 199 -16.84 7.46 -6.69
CA LYS A 199 -16.86 6.59 -7.87
C LYS A 199 -15.95 7.16 -8.96
N VAL A 200 -14.68 6.80 -8.91
CA VAL A 200 -13.64 7.22 -9.85
C VAL A 200 -13.49 6.19 -10.96
N ASP A 201 -13.37 6.64 -12.21
CA ASP A 201 -13.08 5.79 -13.37
C ASP A 201 -11.57 5.51 -13.40
N PHE A 202 -11.17 4.36 -12.85
CA PHE A 202 -9.78 3.96 -12.66
C PHE A 202 -9.43 2.71 -13.47
N ASN A 203 -8.29 2.75 -14.13
CA ASN A 203 -7.68 1.62 -14.81
C ASN A 203 -6.25 1.41 -14.32
N PHE A 204 -5.88 0.15 -14.06
CA PHE A 204 -4.50 -0.18 -13.73
C PHE A 204 -3.54 0.12 -14.89
N PRO A 205 -2.27 0.46 -14.59
CA PRO A 205 -1.28 0.74 -15.62
C PRO A 205 -1.07 -0.46 -16.54
N GLN A 206 -0.75 -0.17 -17.79
CA GLN A 206 -0.35 -1.17 -18.78
C GLN A 206 1.17 -1.42 -18.70
N PRO A 207 1.64 -2.63 -19.07
CA PRO A 207 3.06 -2.92 -19.23
C PRO A 207 3.74 -1.92 -20.16
N ILE A 208 4.95 -1.48 -19.79
CA ILE A 208 5.78 -0.68 -20.69
C ILE A 208 6.37 -1.54 -21.83
N PRO A 209 6.70 -0.94 -22.99
CA PRO A 209 7.36 -1.63 -24.09
C PRO A 209 8.63 -2.37 -23.63
N HIS A 210 8.91 -3.54 -24.20
CA HIS A 210 10.07 -4.32 -23.81
C HIS A 210 11.40 -3.57 -24.03
N SER A 211 11.46 -2.73 -25.07
CA SER A 211 12.61 -1.88 -25.39
C SER A 211 12.93 -0.79 -24.36
N GLU A 212 11.97 -0.48 -23.47
CA GLU A 212 12.12 0.52 -22.40
C GLU A 212 12.46 -0.12 -21.05
N ARG A 213 12.52 -1.46 -20.99
CA ARG A 213 12.84 -2.20 -19.75
C ARG A 213 14.33 -2.33 -19.57
N LEU A 214 14.78 -2.14 -18.34
CA LEU A 214 16.17 -2.40 -17.98
C LEU A 214 16.50 -3.89 -18.12
N SER A 215 17.70 -4.18 -18.54
CA SER A 215 18.31 -5.52 -18.57
C SER A 215 19.17 -5.75 -17.31
N LEU A 216 19.74 -6.95 -17.15
CA LEU A 216 20.68 -7.19 -16.07
C LEU A 216 21.96 -6.35 -16.21
N VAL A 217 22.39 -6.06 -17.44
CA VAL A 217 23.60 -5.23 -17.68
C VAL A 217 23.43 -3.85 -17.04
N ASP A 218 22.22 -3.28 -17.11
CA ASP A 218 21.92 -1.94 -16.54
C ASP A 218 21.87 -1.93 -15.00
N ILE A 219 21.78 -3.11 -14.37
CA ILE A 219 21.67 -3.27 -12.91
C ILE A 219 23.05 -3.53 -12.29
N LEU A 220 23.91 -4.28 -12.98
CA LEU A 220 25.16 -4.76 -12.41
C LEU A 220 26.19 -3.64 -12.25
N GLU A 221 26.94 -3.71 -11.18
CA GLU A 221 28.13 -2.86 -10.93
C GLU A 221 29.37 -3.47 -11.59
N ASP A 222 30.40 -2.64 -11.78
CA ASP A 222 31.72 -3.12 -12.25
C ASP A 222 32.29 -4.08 -11.21
N GLU A 223 32.63 -5.30 -11.66
CA GLU A 223 33.18 -6.34 -10.79
C GLU A 223 34.49 -5.94 -10.11
N ALA A 224 35.26 -5.03 -10.73
CA ALA A 224 36.52 -4.52 -10.17
C ALA A 224 36.32 -3.64 -8.92
N GLU A 225 35.10 -3.08 -8.73
CA GLU A 225 34.77 -2.20 -7.59
C GLU A 225 34.09 -2.95 -6.45
N LEU A 226 33.79 -4.26 -6.64
CA LEU A 226 33.01 -5.03 -5.69
C LEU A 226 33.85 -5.61 -4.57
N ASP A 227 33.27 -5.67 -3.36
CA ASP A 227 33.87 -6.30 -2.18
C ASP A 227 34.05 -7.83 -2.40
N GLU A 228 35.25 -8.35 -2.16
CA GLU A 228 35.59 -9.78 -2.30
C GLU A 228 34.65 -10.72 -1.52
N LYS A 229 34.05 -10.26 -0.45
CA LYS A 229 33.08 -11.06 0.34
C LYS A 229 31.82 -11.45 -0.45
N LEU A 230 31.54 -10.83 -1.59
CA LEU A 230 30.40 -11.18 -2.45
C LEU A 230 30.64 -12.47 -3.23
N TRP A 231 31.88 -12.79 -3.54
CA TRP A 231 32.22 -14.02 -4.27
C TRP A 231 31.96 -15.25 -3.42
N VAL A 232 31.45 -16.29 -4.08
CA VAL A 232 31.21 -17.57 -3.41
C VAL A 232 32.42 -18.48 -3.55
N ARG A 233 32.55 -19.41 -2.62
CA ARG A 233 33.61 -20.43 -2.68
C ARG A 233 33.43 -21.32 -3.92
N GLU A 234 34.55 -21.82 -4.50
CA GLU A 234 34.53 -22.71 -5.65
C GLU A 234 33.60 -23.93 -5.50
N CYS A 235 33.53 -24.51 -4.31
CA CYS A 235 32.61 -25.63 -4.04
C CYS A 235 31.13 -25.26 -4.26
N ILE A 236 30.72 -24.03 -3.94
CA ILE A 236 29.36 -23.54 -4.18
C ILE A 236 29.14 -23.31 -5.67
N LYS A 237 30.12 -22.68 -6.35
CA LYS A 237 30.10 -22.42 -7.80
C LYS A 237 29.93 -23.73 -8.56
N ASN A 238 30.82 -24.71 -8.33
CA ASN A 238 30.82 -26.02 -9.00
C ASN A 238 29.52 -26.77 -8.76
N SER A 239 29.06 -26.86 -7.49
CA SER A 239 27.78 -27.47 -7.15
C SER A 239 26.59 -26.82 -7.85
N ARG A 240 26.61 -25.50 -8.08
CA ARG A 240 25.59 -24.80 -8.84
C ARG A 240 25.61 -25.13 -10.31
N ILE A 241 26.79 -25.14 -10.92
CA ILE A 241 27.01 -25.49 -12.35
C ILE A 241 26.51 -26.91 -12.61
N GLU A 242 26.87 -27.88 -11.76
CA GLU A 242 26.44 -29.28 -11.90
C GLU A 242 24.90 -29.45 -11.83
N ARG A 243 24.23 -28.66 -10.99
CA ARG A 243 22.76 -28.72 -10.84
C ARG A 243 22.00 -27.87 -11.83
N MET A 244 22.72 -27.08 -12.67
CA MET A 244 22.11 -26.20 -13.67
C MET A 244 21.70 -27.00 -14.89
N LYS A 245 20.40 -27.04 -15.20
CA LYS A 245 19.84 -27.84 -16.31
C LYS A 245 20.07 -27.27 -17.70
N LYS A 246 20.43 -25.98 -17.79
CA LYS A 246 20.71 -25.29 -19.07
C LYS A 246 21.74 -24.20 -18.87
N THR A 247 22.52 -23.90 -19.91
CA THR A 247 23.43 -22.76 -19.96
C THR A 247 22.79 -21.63 -20.74
N ILE A 248 23.00 -20.39 -20.34
CA ILE A 248 22.62 -19.18 -21.07
C ILE A 248 23.79 -18.20 -21.09
N GLU A 249 23.74 -17.23 -21.99
CA GLU A 249 24.78 -16.20 -22.09
C GLU A 249 24.83 -15.30 -20.85
N ARG A 250 26.03 -14.79 -20.56
CA ARG A 250 26.24 -13.81 -19.47
C ARG A 250 25.80 -12.41 -19.90
N PRO A 251 25.34 -11.58 -18.94
CA PRO A 251 25.12 -11.89 -17.54
C PRO A 251 23.79 -12.63 -17.29
N TYR A 252 23.78 -13.48 -16.28
CA TYR A 252 22.59 -14.16 -15.80
C TYR A 252 22.56 -14.25 -14.27
N ILE A 253 21.37 -14.42 -13.74
CA ILE A 253 21.15 -14.73 -12.32
C ILE A 253 20.64 -16.16 -12.22
N THR A 254 21.27 -16.97 -11.38
CA THR A 254 20.74 -18.28 -11.00
C THR A 254 19.91 -18.18 -9.73
N HIS A 255 18.77 -18.84 -9.77
CA HIS A 255 17.90 -19.03 -8.63
C HIS A 255 17.93 -20.49 -8.16
N GLU A 256 18.24 -20.71 -6.88
CA GLU A 256 18.12 -22.01 -6.24
C GLU A 256 16.82 -22.06 -5.44
N ASN A 257 15.95 -23.00 -5.78
CA ASN A 257 14.70 -23.21 -5.05
C ASN A 257 14.92 -24.13 -3.81
N VAL A 258 13.88 -24.31 -2.99
CA VAL A 258 13.93 -25.14 -1.77
C VAL A 258 14.26 -26.59 -2.10
N ALA A 259 13.91 -27.10 -3.28
CA ALA A 259 14.23 -28.45 -3.74
C ALA A 259 15.66 -28.58 -4.33
N GLY A 260 16.47 -27.53 -4.25
CA GLY A 260 17.86 -27.53 -4.74
C GLY A 260 18.02 -27.40 -6.27
N SER A 261 16.92 -27.18 -7.02
CA SER A 261 17.01 -26.92 -8.47
C SER A 261 17.60 -25.54 -8.73
N VAL A 262 18.57 -25.46 -9.65
CA VAL A 262 19.22 -24.23 -10.08
C VAL A 262 18.75 -23.86 -11.48
N THR A 263 18.19 -22.67 -11.64
CA THR A 263 17.69 -22.18 -12.92
C THR A 263 18.27 -20.81 -13.24
N PRO A 264 18.96 -20.65 -14.42
CA PRO A 264 19.48 -19.37 -14.86
C PRO A 264 18.41 -18.57 -15.62
N HIS A 265 18.43 -17.23 -15.43
CA HIS A 265 17.55 -16.28 -16.11
C HIS A 265 18.32 -14.97 -16.39
N HIS A 266 17.91 -14.23 -17.44
CA HIS A 266 18.34 -12.84 -17.67
C HIS A 266 17.57 -11.83 -16.81
N PHE A 267 16.97 -12.28 -15.73
CA PHE A 267 16.29 -11.47 -14.73
C PHE A 267 16.38 -12.14 -13.36
N SER A 268 16.21 -11.37 -12.30
CA SER A 268 16.16 -11.90 -10.93
C SER A 268 14.78 -12.49 -10.62
N CYS A 269 14.74 -13.56 -9.83
CA CYS A 269 13.51 -13.86 -9.08
C CYS A 269 13.24 -12.76 -8.04
N ALA A 270 12.06 -12.79 -7.42
CA ALA A 270 11.74 -11.84 -6.35
C ALA A 270 12.79 -11.91 -5.22
N LEU A 271 13.32 -10.74 -4.84
CA LEU A 271 14.16 -10.65 -3.65
C LEU A 271 13.34 -11.06 -2.42
N ARG A 272 13.95 -11.84 -1.52
CA ARG A 272 13.29 -12.43 -0.35
C ARG A 272 14.09 -12.18 0.93
N ALA A 273 13.45 -11.57 1.91
CA ALA A 273 14.07 -11.23 3.19
C ALA A 273 14.63 -12.45 3.94
N GLY A 274 13.86 -13.55 4.01
CA GLY A 274 14.20 -14.76 4.75
C GLY A 274 14.99 -15.80 3.96
N ALA A 275 15.39 -15.55 2.70
CA ALA A 275 16.14 -16.52 1.92
C ALA A 275 17.61 -16.64 2.37
N SER A 276 18.26 -17.78 2.08
CA SER A 276 19.69 -17.97 2.30
C SER A 276 20.52 -16.90 1.56
N ALA A 277 21.76 -16.67 2.00
CA ALA A 277 22.61 -15.67 1.34
C ALA A 277 22.88 -16.01 -0.14
N ASN A 278 22.92 -17.27 -0.47
CA ASN A 278 23.27 -17.76 -1.81
C ASN A 278 22.05 -18.19 -2.64
N TYR A 279 20.80 -17.84 -2.27
CA TYR A 279 19.62 -18.28 -3.04
C TYR A 279 19.58 -17.74 -4.48
N ILE A 280 20.22 -16.59 -4.72
CA ILE A 280 20.51 -16.04 -6.05
C ILE A 280 22.01 -15.77 -6.18
N LEU A 281 22.58 -16.09 -7.34
CA LEU A 281 23.96 -15.77 -7.68
C LEU A 281 24.02 -15.20 -9.09
N ILE A 282 24.87 -14.20 -9.30
CA ILE A 282 25.21 -13.64 -10.59
C ILE A 282 26.29 -14.54 -11.18
N ASN A 283 26.07 -15.03 -12.41
CA ASN A 283 26.96 -15.92 -13.15
C ASN A 283 27.41 -17.18 -12.38
N ASN A 284 26.72 -17.60 -11.31
CA ASN A 284 27.12 -18.59 -10.31
C ASN A 284 28.38 -18.23 -9.51
N GLU A 285 28.89 -17.04 -9.61
CA GLU A 285 30.18 -16.62 -9.07
C GLU A 285 30.04 -15.75 -7.83
N ARG A 286 29.04 -14.89 -7.79
CA ARG A 286 28.90 -13.94 -6.69
C ARG A 286 27.44 -13.66 -6.31
N ARG A 287 27.25 -13.13 -5.12
CA ARG A 287 25.99 -12.55 -4.67
C ARG A 287 25.78 -11.17 -5.28
N PRO A 288 24.55 -10.71 -5.47
CA PRO A 288 24.33 -9.30 -5.79
C PRO A 288 24.82 -8.40 -4.64
N SER A 289 25.36 -7.25 -4.98
CA SER A 289 25.74 -6.21 -4.04
C SER A 289 24.51 -5.53 -3.42
N GLU A 290 24.72 -4.72 -2.40
CA GLU A 290 23.67 -3.92 -1.79
C GLU A 290 23.04 -2.95 -2.81
N ARG A 291 23.88 -2.33 -3.66
CA ARG A 291 23.45 -1.42 -4.73
C ARG A 291 22.67 -2.14 -5.81
N GLU A 292 23.14 -3.29 -6.26
CA GLU A 292 22.44 -4.10 -7.26
C GLU A 292 21.06 -4.58 -6.75
N MET A 293 20.96 -4.94 -5.45
CA MET A 293 19.66 -5.29 -4.87
C MET A 293 18.68 -4.11 -4.83
N LEU A 294 19.18 -2.89 -4.58
CA LEU A 294 18.37 -1.66 -4.64
C LEU A 294 17.95 -1.35 -6.09
N ARG A 295 18.89 -1.44 -7.06
CA ARG A 295 18.58 -1.25 -8.49
C ARG A 295 17.57 -2.26 -9.01
N LEU A 296 17.61 -3.53 -8.55
CA LEU A 296 16.60 -4.55 -8.86
C LEU A 296 15.20 -4.17 -8.36
N GLN A 297 15.10 -3.35 -7.33
CA GLN A 297 13.83 -2.77 -6.85
C GLN A 297 13.55 -1.38 -7.47
N GLY A 298 14.44 -0.85 -8.32
CA GLY A 298 14.28 0.44 -8.96
C GLY A 298 14.50 1.64 -8.04
N PHE A 299 15.28 1.47 -6.96
CA PHE A 299 15.74 2.60 -6.15
C PHE A 299 16.84 3.37 -6.90
N PRO A 300 16.89 4.71 -6.76
CA PRO A 300 17.92 5.51 -7.42
C PRO A 300 19.30 5.29 -6.78
N ASP A 301 20.37 5.51 -7.55
CA ASP A 301 21.74 5.36 -7.05
C ASP A 301 22.12 6.37 -5.96
N THR A 302 21.39 7.47 -5.86
CA THR A 302 21.49 8.44 -4.77
C THR A 302 20.95 7.92 -3.44
N PHE A 303 20.23 6.79 -3.44
CA PHE A 303 19.70 6.19 -2.22
C PHE A 303 20.84 5.68 -1.34
N LYS A 304 20.93 6.21 -0.11
CA LYS A 304 22.02 5.95 0.82
C LYS A 304 21.89 4.59 1.48
N ILE A 305 23.01 3.86 1.54
CA ILE A 305 23.14 2.57 2.24
C ILE A 305 23.86 2.83 3.55
N VAL A 306 23.18 2.60 4.69
CA VAL A 306 23.68 2.95 6.03
C VAL A 306 23.60 1.81 7.02
N VAL A 307 23.32 0.59 6.53
CA VAL A 307 23.19 -0.62 7.33
C VAL A 307 23.97 -1.77 6.66
N PRO A 308 24.30 -2.84 7.41
CA PRO A 308 25.05 -3.96 6.86
C PRO A 308 24.31 -4.71 5.74
N TYR A 309 25.06 -5.44 4.92
CA TYR A 309 24.58 -6.27 3.81
C TYR A 309 23.34 -7.12 4.17
N THR A 310 23.36 -7.80 5.32
CA THR A 310 22.25 -8.64 5.78
C THR A 310 20.97 -7.86 5.99
N SER A 311 21.10 -6.62 6.48
CA SER A 311 19.95 -5.72 6.68
C SER A 311 19.43 -5.21 5.34
N ILE A 312 20.29 -4.77 4.40
CA ILE A 312 19.88 -4.37 3.06
C ILE A 312 19.20 -5.53 2.33
N LYS A 313 19.73 -6.73 2.42
CA LYS A 313 19.10 -7.94 1.83
C LYS A 313 17.68 -8.17 2.40
N LYS A 314 17.49 -8.01 3.71
CA LYS A 314 16.18 -8.10 4.38
C LYS A 314 15.26 -6.97 3.90
N GLN A 315 15.75 -5.74 3.89
CA GLN A 315 15.02 -4.55 3.52
C GLN A 315 14.56 -4.57 2.06
N THR A 316 15.44 -4.90 1.11
CA THR A 316 15.10 -5.03 -0.31
C THR A 316 14.15 -6.21 -0.58
N GLY A 317 14.28 -7.30 0.19
CA GLY A 317 13.34 -8.42 0.14
C GLY A 317 11.92 -8.05 0.56
N ASN A 318 11.79 -7.22 1.61
CA ASN A 318 10.50 -6.71 2.10
C ASN A 318 9.97 -5.51 1.29
N SER A 319 10.82 -4.81 0.57
CA SER A 319 10.45 -3.63 -0.19
C SER A 319 9.64 -3.96 -1.46
N VAL A 320 9.27 -2.94 -2.19
CA VAL A 320 8.49 -2.97 -3.43
C VAL A 320 9.35 -2.57 -4.63
N ALA A 321 8.92 -2.91 -5.84
CA ALA A 321 9.52 -2.37 -7.06
C ALA A 321 9.00 -0.95 -7.30
N VAL A 322 9.84 0.06 -7.08
CA VAL A 322 9.49 1.49 -7.18
C VAL A 322 8.83 1.86 -8.52
N PRO A 323 9.27 1.34 -9.70
CA PRO A 323 8.62 1.66 -10.96
C PRO A 323 7.17 1.18 -11.06
N VAL A 324 6.82 0.06 -10.44
CA VAL A 324 5.41 -0.40 -10.38
C VAL A 324 4.58 0.58 -9.55
N ILE A 325 5.11 1.00 -8.39
CA ILE A 325 4.42 1.98 -7.53
C ILE A 325 4.19 3.28 -8.28
N LYS A 326 5.23 3.80 -8.95
CA LYS A 326 5.14 5.01 -9.78
C LYS A 326 4.06 4.88 -10.85
N ALA A 327 4.01 3.75 -11.56
CA ALA A 327 3.00 3.52 -12.59
C ALA A 327 1.58 3.49 -12.01
N VAL A 328 1.37 2.79 -10.89
CA VAL A 328 0.07 2.75 -10.19
C VAL A 328 -0.31 4.14 -9.67
N ALA A 329 0.61 4.84 -9.01
CA ALA A 329 0.39 6.19 -8.50
C ALA A 329 0.00 7.16 -9.62
N SER A 330 0.68 7.09 -10.78
CA SER A 330 0.39 7.92 -11.95
C SER A 330 -1.05 7.74 -12.43
N GLU A 331 -1.53 6.50 -12.57
CA GLU A 331 -2.90 6.23 -13.00
C GLU A 331 -3.94 6.60 -11.91
N MET A 332 -3.62 6.41 -10.63
CA MET A 332 -4.49 6.86 -9.53
C MET A 332 -4.68 8.38 -9.55
N ILE A 333 -3.60 9.14 -9.63
CA ILE A 333 -3.65 10.61 -9.62
C ILE A 333 -4.30 11.15 -10.89
N LYS A 334 -4.05 10.55 -12.04
CA LYS A 334 -4.72 10.88 -13.31
C LYS A 334 -6.24 10.68 -13.20
N ALA A 335 -6.69 9.55 -12.66
CA ALA A 335 -8.10 9.25 -12.47
C ALA A 335 -8.78 10.25 -11.52
N LEU A 336 -8.12 10.59 -10.40
CA LEU A 336 -8.60 11.59 -9.44
C LEU A 336 -8.68 12.99 -10.05
N LYS A 337 -7.69 13.41 -10.83
CA LYS A 337 -7.71 14.69 -11.56
C LYS A 337 -8.86 14.78 -12.57
N VAL A 338 -9.13 13.68 -13.29
CA VAL A 338 -10.24 13.61 -14.26
C VAL A 338 -11.58 13.67 -13.52
N HIS A 339 -11.72 12.95 -12.41
CA HIS A 339 -12.92 12.97 -11.60
C HIS A 339 -13.22 14.38 -11.05
N GLU A 340 -12.24 15.04 -10.45
CA GLU A 340 -12.37 16.40 -9.91
C GLU A 340 -12.84 17.39 -10.99
N ARG A 341 -12.22 17.38 -12.19
CA ARG A 341 -12.63 18.25 -13.31
C ARG A 341 -14.08 18.02 -13.76
N ARG A 342 -14.57 16.75 -13.74
CA ARG A 342 -15.97 16.42 -14.05
C ARG A 342 -16.91 17.02 -13.02
N MET A 343 -16.60 16.88 -11.73
CA MET A 343 -17.41 17.44 -10.63
C MET A 343 -17.47 18.97 -10.67
N ASP A 344 -16.36 19.64 -10.96
CA ASP A 344 -16.31 21.10 -11.10
C ASP A 344 -17.16 21.60 -12.28
N ASN A 345 -17.16 20.91 -13.42
CA ASN A 345 -17.96 21.25 -14.58
C ASN A 345 -19.46 21.04 -14.33
N ASP A 346 -19.84 19.95 -13.70
CA ASP A 346 -21.22 19.68 -13.32
C ASP A 346 -21.74 20.70 -12.29
N GLY A 347 -20.90 21.08 -11.33
CA GLY A 347 -21.19 22.15 -10.38
C GLY A 347 -21.45 23.50 -11.06
N LYS A 348 -20.62 23.88 -12.04
CA LYS A 348 -20.79 25.11 -12.82
C LYS A 348 -22.06 25.09 -13.67
N GLN A 349 -22.43 23.95 -14.27
CA GLN A 349 -23.66 23.82 -15.05
C GLN A 349 -24.92 23.92 -14.18
N ARG A 350 -24.90 23.39 -12.95
CA ARG A 350 -26.02 23.51 -12.00
C ARG A 350 -26.22 24.93 -11.49
N THR A 351 -25.17 25.72 -11.34
CA THR A 351 -25.25 27.13 -10.94
C THR A 351 -25.68 28.05 -12.11
N SER A 352 -25.46 27.65 -13.36
CA SER A 352 -25.84 28.44 -14.55
C SER A 352 -27.28 28.22 -15.00
N LYS A 353 -27.92 27.10 -14.60
CA LYS A 353 -29.36 26.91 -14.80
C LYS A 353 -30.10 27.65 -13.69
N SER A 354 -30.53 28.91 -14.04
CA SER A 354 -31.31 29.82 -13.23
C SER A 354 -32.33 29.12 -12.33
N ARG A 355 -32.29 29.48 -11.03
CA ARG A 355 -33.43 29.24 -10.12
C ARG A 355 -34.70 29.74 -10.72
N PRO A 356 -35.79 28.98 -10.81
CA PRO A 356 -37.10 29.59 -11.10
C PRO A 356 -37.36 30.62 -9.99
N ARG A 357 -37.63 31.85 -10.35
CA ARG A 357 -38.17 32.84 -9.41
C ARG A 357 -39.51 32.31 -8.95
N TYR A 358 -39.54 31.74 -7.76
CA TYR A 358 -40.80 31.50 -7.06
C TYR A 358 -41.40 32.87 -6.72
N ALA A 359 -42.44 33.25 -7.48
CA ALA A 359 -43.28 34.35 -7.11
C ALA A 359 -44.01 34.01 -5.79
N HIS A 360 -43.79 34.82 -4.78
CA HIS A 360 -44.53 34.72 -3.53
C HIS A 360 -46.05 34.93 -3.83
N PRO A 361 -46.94 34.02 -3.41
CA PRO A 361 -48.38 34.37 -3.40
C PRO A 361 -48.60 35.42 -2.32
N GLN A 362 -49.14 36.56 -2.73
CA GLN A 362 -49.66 37.56 -1.80
C GLN A 362 -50.85 36.93 -1.04
N VAL A 363 -50.66 36.65 0.26
CA VAL A 363 -51.78 36.37 1.16
C VAL A 363 -52.42 37.68 1.54
N LYS A 364 -53.61 37.97 0.94
CA LYS A 364 -54.52 39.01 1.40
C LYS A 364 -54.98 38.69 2.82
N GLY A 365 -54.86 39.68 3.68
CA GLY A 365 -55.32 39.62 5.06
C GLY A 365 -56.81 39.39 5.20
N ALA A 366 -57.16 38.61 6.18
CA ALA A 366 -58.47 38.62 6.80
C ALA A 366 -58.29 38.79 8.31
N PHE A 367 -58.66 39.95 8.77
CA PHE A 367 -58.89 40.28 10.18
C PHE A 367 -60.07 39.43 10.69
N LEU A 368 -59.91 38.80 11.81
CA LEU A 368 -61.03 38.50 12.70
C LEU A 368 -60.61 38.64 14.17
N GLN A 369 -61.47 39.31 14.88
CA GLN A 369 -61.36 39.83 16.24
C GLN A 369 -61.38 38.77 17.31
N THR A 370 -60.68 39.09 18.38
CA THR A 370 -60.89 38.92 19.78
C THR A 370 -62.11 38.09 20.28
N ASN A 371 -61.88 37.21 21.19
CA ASN A 371 -62.63 37.26 22.47
C ASN A 371 -61.80 36.61 23.58
N SER A 372 -61.72 37.37 24.66
CA SER A 372 -61.34 37.02 26.02
C SER A 372 -62.39 36.09 26.65
N ASP A 373 -62.02 35.14 27.45
CA ASP A 373 -62.43 35.12 28.86
C ASP A 373 -62.09 33.79 29.58
N CYS A 374 -61.47 33.98 30.71
CA CYS A 374 -61.73 33.40 32.01
C CYS A 374 -61.41 31.95 32.37
N ARG A 375 -60.47 31.89 33.27
CA ARG A 375 -60.56 31.37 34.66
C ARG A 375 -60.43 29.85 34.91
N ASP A 376 -59.45 29.62 35.73
CA ASP A 376 -59.39 28.89 36.99
C ASP A 376 -59.87 27.43 37.11
N SER A 377 -58.94 26.60 37.52
CA SER A 377 -58.90 25.96 38.90
C SER A 377 -58.12 24.61 38.75
N VAL A 378 -57.04 24.48 39.45
CA VAL A 378 -56.80 23.87 40.76
C VAL A 378 -57.02 22.34 40.82
N SER A 379 -55.91 21.72 41.25
CA SER A 379 -55.77 20.52 42.09
C SER A 379 -56.09 19.13 41.49
N ARG A 380 -55.19 18.28 41.38
CA ARG A 380 -54.55 17.39 42.38
C ARG A 380 -53.36 16.67 41.76
#